data_42a11f082bddb76cad45bbbc28607d9d
#
_entry.id   42a11f082bddb76cad45bbbc28607d9d
#
_cell.length_a   1.000
_cell.length_b   1.000
_cell.length_c   1.000
_cell.angle_alpha   90.00
_cell.angle_beta   90.00
_cell.angle_gamma   90.00
#
_symmetry.space_group_name_H-M   'P 1'
#
loop_
_entity.id
_entity.type
_entity.pdbx_description
1 polymer ?
#
loop_
_entity_poly.entity_id
_entity_poly.type
_entity_poly.pdbx_seq_one_letter_code
_entity_poly.pdbx_strand_id
1 'polypeptide(L)' 'MTINEIRELSLEELDAKVKELKQELFNLKFQKTLGQLQNTTKITEVKRTIARIKTIATEKTVK' A
#
# COMPACT_ATOMS: atom_id res chain seq x y z
N MET A 1 1.19 -7.77 3.87
CA MET A 1 0.05 -8.60 3.38
C MET A 1 0.52 -9.52 2.28
N THR A 2 0.06 -10.75 2.30
CA THR A 2 0.31 -11.67 1.19
C THR A 2 -0.69 -11.43 0.07
N ILE A 3 -0.37 -11.91 -1.14
CA ILE A 3 -1.29 -11.80 -2.27
C ILE A 3 -2.62 -12.50 -1.98
N ASN A 4 -2.58 -13.64 -1.30
CA ASN A 4 -3.80 -14.37 -0.96
C ASN A 4 -4.71 -13.56 -0.02
N GLU A 5 -4.13 -12.89 0.96
CA GLU A 5 -4.89 -12.02 1.86
C GLU A 5 -5.55 -10.88 1.09
N ILE A 6 -4.80 -10.28 0.15
CA ILE A 6 -5.33 -9.20 -0.67
C ILE A 6 -6.49 -9.69 -1.53
N ARG A 7 -6.38 -10.88 -2.10
CA ARG A 7 -7.44 -11.43 -2.96
C ARG A 7 -8.72 -11.74 -2.21
N GLU A 8 -8.65 -11.98 -0.91
CA GLU A 8 -9.82 -12.22 -0.09
C GLU A 8 -10.63 -10.95 0.19
N LEU A 9 -10.04 -9.78 0.00
CA LEU A 9 -10.69 -8.51 0.25
C LEU A 9 -11.62 -8.11 -0.90
N SER A 10 -12.71 -7.43 -0.56
CA SER A 10 -13.59 -6.85 -1.58
C SER A 10 -12.93 -5.62 -2.21
N LEU A 11 -13.48 -5.15 -3.35
CA LEU A 11 -12.97 -3.96 -4.00
C LEU A 11 -13.02 -2.73 -3.09
N GLU A 12 -14.09 -2.61 -2.30
CA GLU A 12 -14.21 -1.49 -1.36
C GLU A 12 -13.14 -1.56 -0.28
N GLU A 13 -12.87 -2.76 0.23
CA GLU A 13 -11.82 -2.96 1.22
C GLU A 13 -10.44 -2.68 0.64
N LEU A 14 -10.20 -3.09 -0.60
CA LEU A 14 -8.94 -2.82 -1.28
C LEU A 14 -8.73 -1.31 -1.45
N ASP A 15 -9.76 -0.59 -1.85
CA ASP A 15 -9.69 0.85 -2.02
C ASP A 15 -9.39 1.55 -0.69
N ALA A 16 -10.08 1.16 0.38
CA ALA A 16 -9.84 1.70 1.71
C ALA A 16 -8.40 1.43 2.16
N LYS A 17 -7.91 0.21 1.89
CA LYS A 17 -6.54 -0.16 2.26
C LYS A 17 -5.51 0.67 1.51
N VAL A 18 -5.74 0.92 0.23
CA VAL A 18 -4.85 1.78 -0.57
C VAL A 18 -4.80 3.19 0.01
N LYS A 19 -5.93 3.74 0.42
CA LYS A 19 -5.96 5.07 1.02
C LYS A 19 -5.16 5.12 2.31
N GLU A 20 -5.32 4.10 3.18
CA GLU A 20 -4.54 4.02 4.41
C GLU A 20 -3.05 3.95 4.13
N LEU A 21 -2.66 3.11 3.18
CA LEU A 21 -1.25 2.91 2.85
C LEU A 21 -0.64 4.15 2.21
N LYS A 22 -1.41 4.87 1.40
CA LYS A 22 -0.94 6.13 0.83
C LYS A 22 -0.70 7.18 1.91
N GLN A 23 -1.55 7.23 2.91
CA GLN A 23 -1.38 8.15 4.03
C GLN A 23 -0.15 7.77 4.85
N GLU A 24 0.04 6.49 5.11
CA GLU A 24 1.22 6.01 5.80
C GLU A 24 2.49 6.35 5.02
N LEU A 25 2.46 6.14 3.71
CA LEU A 25 3.58 6.48 2.84
C LEU A 25 3.91 7.96 2.92
N PHE A 26 2.89 8.81 2.90
CA PHE A 26 3.07 10.25 3.04
C PHE A 26 3.76 10.60 4.37
N ASN A 27 3.30 10.02 5.46
CA ASN A 27 3.89 10.23 6.77
C ASN A 27 5.35 9.76 6.82
N LEU A 28 5.65 8.62 6.23
CA LEU A 28 7.02 8.09 6.19
C LEU A 28 7.94 9.01 5.39
N LYS A 29 7.46 9.52 4.26
CA LYS A 29 8.23 10.47 3.46
C LYS A 29 8.48 11.77 4.22
N PHE A 30 7.48 12.22 4.96
CA PHE A 30 7.61 13.42 5.77
C PHE A 30 8.66 13.23 6.87
N GLN A 31 8.64 12.08 7.54
CA GLN A 31 9.65 11.75 8.54
C GLN A 31 11.05 11.69 7.95
N LYS A 32 11.17 11.16 6.74
CA LYS A 32 12.44 11.11 6.04
C LYS A 32 12.96 12.53 5.75
N THR A 33 12.08 13.41 5.32
CA THR A 33 12.42 14.81 5.05
C THR A 33 12.93 15.51 6.31
N LEU A 34 12.36 15.18 7.46
CA LEU A 34 12.81 15.73 8.75
C LEU A 34 14.06 15.05 9.29
N GLY A 35 14.57 14.03 8.61
CA GLY A 35 15.73 13.30 9.07
C GLY A 35 15.46 12.35 10.21
N GLN A 36 14.20 12.07 10.52
CA GLN A 36 13.81 11.20 11.64
C GLN A 36 13.72 9.73 11.23
N LEU A 37 13.58 9.44 9.95
CA LEU A 37 13.45 8.08 9.46
C LEU A 37 14.84 7.56 9.08
N GLN A 38 15.34 6.57 9.83
CA GLN A 38 16.65 5.99 9.59
C GLN A 38 16.61 4.85 8.58
N ASN A 39 15.46 4.21 8.42
CA ASN A 39 15.32 3.05 7.53
C ASN A 39 14.26 3.33 6.47
N THR A 40 14.69 3.39 5.20
CA THR A 40 13.79 3.65 4.08
C THR A 40 13.11 2.39 3.55
N THR A 41 13.43 1.22 4.11
CA THR A 41 12.83 -0.05 3.69
C THR A 41 11.32 -0.03 3.85
N LYS A 42 10.81 0.60 4.91
CA LYS A 42 9.36 0.72 5.13
C LYS A 42 8.68 1.45 3.98
N ILE A 43 9.31 2.50 3.46
CA ILE A 43 8.75 3.24 2.31
C ILE A 43 8.61 2.30 1.12
N THR A 44 9.66 1.53 0.83
CA THR A 44 9.64 0.56 -0.26
C THR A 44 8.57 -0.51 -0.07
N GLU A 45 8.46 -1.05 1.15
CA GLU A 45 7.45 -2.06 1.47
C GLU A 45 6.04 -1.55 1.27
N VAL A 46 5.77 -0.33 1.73
CA VAL A 46 4.44 0.27 1.57
C VAL A 46 4.12 0.48 0.09
N LYS A 47 5.07 0.97 -0.67
CA LYS A 47 4.90 1.15 -2.12
C LYS A 47 4.59 -0.17 -2.81
N ARG A 48 5.31 -1.23 -2.47
CA ARG A 48 5.09 -2.56 -3.05
C ARG A 48 3.71 -3.09 -2.70
N THR A 49 3.28 -2.91 -1.46
CA THR A 49 1.96 -3.36 -1.03
C THR A 49 0.86 -2.61 -1.79
N ILE A 50 1.01 -1.31 -1.97
CA ILE A 50 0.07 -0.51 -2.76
C ILE A 50 0.00 -1.04 -4.19
N ALA A 51 1.14 -1.32 -4.81
CA ALA A 51 1.18 -1.83 -6.18
C ALA A 51 0.49 -3.19 -6.29
N ARG A 52 0.71 -4.09 -5.32
CA ARG A 52 0.04 -5.38 -5.29
C ARG A 52 -1.47 -5.24 -5.18
N ILE A 53 -1.93 -4.37 -4.29
CA ILE A 53 -3.35 -4.14 -4.11
C ILE A 53 -3.98 -3.59 -5.38
N LYS A 54 -3.33 -2.64 -6.04
CA LYS A 54 -3.82 -2.10 -7.29
C LYS A 54 -3.90 -3.15 -8.39
N THR A 55 -2.91 -4.03 -8.46
CA THR A 55 -2.89 -5.12 -9.43
C THR A 55 -4.07 -6.06 -9.20
N ILE A 56 -4.29 -6.46 -7.95
CA ILE A 56 -5.40 -7.36 -7.61
C ILE A 56 -6.75 -6.67 -7.87
N ALA A 57 -6.87 -5.39 -7.54
CA ALA A 57 -8.09 -4.64 -7.82
C ALA A 57 -8.38 -4.60 -9.31
N THR A 58 -7.35 -4.40 -10.14
CA THR A 58 -7.49 -4.43 -11.59
C THR A 58 -7.95 -5.80 -12.06
N GLU A 59 -7.35 -6.88 -11.54
CA GLU A 59 -7.76 -8.25 -11.89
C GLU A 59 -9.24 -8.49 -11.58
N LYS A 60 -9.73 -7.95 -10.47
CA LYS A 60 -11.13 -8.14 -10.06
C LYS A 60 -12.11 -7.34 -10.91
N THR A 61 -11.68 -6.22 -11.48
CA THR A 61 -12.53 -5.38 -12.31
C THR A 61 -12.50 -5.75 -13.79
N VAL A 62 -11.43 -6.42 -14.23
CA VAL A 62 -11.29 -6.87 -15.62
C VAL A 62 -11.69 -8.33 -15.69
N LYS A 63 -12.76 -8.58 -16.40
CA LYS A 63 -13.23 -9.95 -16.64
C LYS A 63 -13.45 -10.19 -18.11
#